data_e6ba4bdb803c75009f916f62dca2e45c
#
_entry.id   e6ba4bdb803c75009f916f62dca2e45c
#
_cell.length_a   1.000
_cell.length_b   1.000
_cell.length_c   1.000
_cell.angle_alpha   90.00
_cell.angle_beta   90.00
_cell.angle_gamma   90.00
#
_symmetry.space_group_name_H-M   'P 1'
#
loop_
_entity.id
_entity.type
_entity.pdbx_description
1 polymer ?
#
loop_
_entity_poly.entity_id
_entity_poly.type
_entity_poly.pdbx_seq_one_letter_code
_entity_poly.pdbx_strand_id
1 'polypeptide(L)'
;MRPIAASLYAFSILLPSVIPLCAQAAAAPLTRAQLEQELDAYRRALLDWGGLTRYGSENSELRLAPGVDRVVFLGDEITEKWGAGKSAFFPGKPYLNRGITRQTAAQMLVRFRQDVIELKPKVVVIQAGTNDLASVMGPSTEGTMAEHFMSMADLAKANGIQVVLASVTPVCDCFRQMTTRRPPGKIIGLNVWLKGFAARIGGVYLDYYSALADGRAMKRELTVDGLIPNDAGYEKMAPLAEKAIAEALGKR
;
A
#
# COMPACT_ATOMS: atom_id res chain seq x y z
N MET A 1 69.78 49.76 -25.09
CA MET A 1 69.74 48.30 -25.15
C MET A 1 69.20 47.79 -23.83
N ARG A 2 67.97 47.31 -23.80
CA ARG A 2 67.35 46.70 -22.61
C ARG A 2 67.17 45.23 -22.93
N PRO A 3 67.46 44.29 -22.02
CA PRO A 3 67.25 42.85 -22.27
C PRO A 3 65.79 42.48 -21.98
N ILE A 4 65.23 41.67 -22.85
CA ILE A 4 63.89 41.08 -22.78
C ILE A 4 63.96 39.87 -21.83
N ALA A 5 63.20 39.93 -20.75
CA ALA A 5 63.00 38.80 -19.83
C ALA A 5 61.97 37.83 -20.43
N ALA A 6 62.35 36.59 -20.69
CA ALA A 6 61.46 35.52 -21.09
C ALA A 6 60.77 34.88 -19.87
N SER A 7 59.45 34.99 -19.82
CA SER A 7 58.63 34.39 -18.76
C SER A 7 58.27 32.96 -19.19
N LEU A 8 58.78 31.96 -18.46
CA LEU A 8 58.40 30.54 -18.61
C LEU A 8 57.05 30.28 -17.89
N TYR A 9 56.01 30.04 -18.66
CA TYR A 9 54.76 29.52 -18.13
C TYR A 9 54.86 28.01 -17.95
N ALA A 10 54.87 27.56 -16.70
CA ALA A 10 54.72 26.16 -16.37
C ALA A 10 53.27 25.72 -16.54
N PHE A 11 53.00 24.86 -17.53
CA PHE A 11 51.69 24.24 -17.74
C PHE A 11 51.59 23.03 -16.81
N SER A 12 50.83 23.19 -15.71
CA SER A 12 50.46 22.06 -14.83
C SER A 12 49.38 21.21 -15.51
N ILE A 13 49.73 20.04 -15.98
CA ILE A 13 48.80 19.04 -16.49
C ILE A 13 48.12 18.41 -15.28
N LEU A 14 46.85 18.80 -15.02
CA LEU A 14 45.96 18.09 -14.12
C LEU A 14 45.54 16.78 -14.76
N LEU A 15 46.08 15.66 -14.28
CA LEU A 15 45.61 14.33 -14.61
C LEU A 15 44.19 14.16 -14.01
N PRO A 16 43.19 13.70 -14.80
CA PRO A 16 41.90 13.40 -14.25
C PRO A 16 42.02 12.21 -13.28
N SER A 17 41.62 12.43 -12.03
CA SER A 17 41.47 11.36 -11.03
C SER A 17 40.46 10.34 -11.54
N VAL A 18 40.95 9.14 -11.87
CA VAL A 18 40.13 7.99 -12.20
C VAL A 18 39.38 7.59 -10.94
N ILE A 19 38.09 7.95 -10.87
CA ILE A 19 37.18 7.46 -9.82
C ILE A 19 37.07 5.95 -10.05
N PRO A 20 37.41 5.09 -9.07
CA PRO A 20 37.21 3.66 -9.23
C PRO A 20 35.70 3.41 -9.39
N LEU A 21 35.33 2.86 -10.54
CA LEU A 21 34.00 2.32 -10.79
C LEU A 21 33.77 1.24 -9.71
N CYS A 22 33.02 1.53 -8.67
CA CYS A 22 32.58 0.53 -7.69
C CYS A 22 31.92 -0.60 -8.48
N ALA A 23 32.63 -1.71 -8.65
CA ALA A 23 32.06 -2.94 -9.18
C ALA A 23 30.89 -3.32 -8.26
N GLN A 24 29.67 -3.08 -8.75
CA GLN A 24 28.45 -3.60 -8.13
C GLN A 24 28.65 -5.12 -8.11
N ALA A 25 28.84 -5.70 -6.92
CA ALA A 25 28.96 -7.14 -6.77
C ALA A 25 27.73 -7.77 -7.45
N ALA A 26 27.93 -8.48 -8.55
CA ALA A 26 26.88 -9.21 -9.22
C ALA A 26 26.26 -10.16 -8.18
N ALA A 27 24.95 -10.08 -8.01
CA ALA A 27 24.24 -11.00 -7.13
C ALA A 27 24.59 -12.44 -7.53
N ALA A 28 24.86 -13.30 -6.55
CA ALA A 28 25.17 -14.70 -6.84
C ALA A 28 24.05 -15.32 -7.69
N PRO A 29 24.37 -16.15 -8.68
CA PRO A 29 23.37 -16.78 -9.51
C PRO A 29 22.42 -17.61 -8.63
N LEU A 30 21.12 -17.52 -8.92
CA LEU A 30 20.10 -18.28 -8.22
C LEU A 30 20.34 -19.79 -8.42
N THR A 31 20.15 -20.56 -7.38
CA THR A 31 20.13 -22.02 -7.48
C THR A 31 18.93 -22.49 -8.30
N ARG A 32 19.00 -23.71 -8.86
CA ARG A 32 17.87 -24.30 -9.59
C ARG A 32 16.56 -24.31 -8.78
N ALA A 33 16.65 -24.65 -7.49
CA ALA A 33 15.49 -24.66 -6.61
C ALA A 33 14.89 -23.25 -6.41
N GLN A 34 15.74 -22.22 -6.31
CA GLN A 34 15.27 -20.82 -6.24
C GLN A 34 14.61 -20.38 -7.55
N LEU A 35 15.17 -20.77 -8.70
CA LEU A 35 14.58 -20.46 -10.01
C LEU A 35 13.22 -21.17 -10.19
N GLU A 36 13.10 -22.42 -9.79
CA GLU A 36 11.83 -23.17 -9.82
C GLU A 36 10.79 -22.51 -8.90
N GLN A 37 11.18 -22.09 -7.70
CA GLN A 37 10.30 -21.39 -6.77
C GLN A 37 9.83 -20.02 -7.32
N GLU A 38 10.73 -19.25 -7.94
CA GLU A 38 10.38 -17.99 -8.58
C GLU A 38 9.44 -18.22 -9.78
N LEU A 39 9.73 -19.21 -10.63
CA LEU A 39 8.89 -19.56 -11.78
C LEU A 39 7.48 -19.93 -11.34
N ASP A 40 7.33 -20.74 -10.29
CA ASP A 40 6.04 -21.08 -9.73
C ASP A 40 5.30 -19.88 -9.12
N ALA A 41 6.03 -18.96 -8.51
CA ALA A 41 5.44 -17.71 -8.03
C ALA A 41 4.92 -16.84 -9.19
N TYR A 42 5.69 -16.72 -10.28
CA TYR A 42 5.25 -16.02 -11.50
C TYR A 42 4.06 -16.72 -12.16
N ARG A 43 4.07 -18.04 -12.26
CA ARG A 43 2.93 -18.82 -12.80
C ARG A 43 1.66 -18.56 -11.99
N ARG A 44 1.73 -18.64 -10.67
CA ARG A 44 0.56 -18.33 -9.80
C ARG A 44 0.08 -16.90 -10.00
N ALA A 45 0.99 -15.94 -10.07
CA ALA A 45 0.64 -14.54 -10.30
C ALA A 45 -0.01 -14.30 -11.68
N LEU A 46 0.36 -15.07 -12.70
CA LEU A 46 -0.25 -14.99 -14.04
C LEU A 46 -1.61 -15.67 -14.10
N LEU A 47 -1.74 -16.84 -13.45
CA LEU A 47 -2.97 -17.66 -13.47
C LEU A 47 -4.08 -17.07 -12.59
N ASP A 48 -3.72 -16.38 -11.52
CA ASP A 48 -4.65 -15.72 -10.60
C ASP A 48 -4.14 -14.31 -10.23
N TRP A 49 -3.95 -13.48 -11.27
CA TRP A 49 -3.43 -12.13 -11.09
C TRP A 49 -4.28 -11.28 -10.14
N GLY A 50 -5.60 -11.45 -10.17
CA GLY A 50 -6.53 -10.76 -9.28
C GLY A 50 -6.57 -11.31 -7.86
N GLY A 51 -6.00 -12.51 -7.61
CA GLY A 51 -6.09 -13.18 -6.31
C GLY A 51 -7.49 -13.71 -6.00
N LEU A 52 -8.25 -14.13 -7.03
CA LEU A 52 -9.64 -14.56 -6.91
C LEU A 52 -9.81 -15.85 -6.10
N THR A 53 -8.78 -16.70 -6.08
CA THR A 53 -8.82 -17.96 -5.32
C THR A 53 -8.55 -17.76 -3.83
N ARG A 54 -7.93 -16.63 -3.43
CA ARG A 54 -7.42 -16.42 -2.05
C ARG A 54 -8.48 -16.55 -0.97
N TYR A 55 -9.66 -16.00 -1.20
CA TYR A 55 -10.78 -16.01 -0.25
C TYR A 55 -12.01 -16.80 -0.74
N GLY A 56 -11.90 -17.48 -1.89
CA GLY A 56 -13.04 -18.17 -2.53
C GLY A 56 -13.74 -19.17 -1.61
N SER A 57 -12.99 -20.09 -0.98
CA SER A 57 -13.57 -21.07 -0.04
C SER A 57 -14.17 -20.39 1.19
N GLU A 58 -13.41 -19.48 1.82
CA GLU A 58 -13.87 -18.74 3.01
C GLU A 58 -15.15 -17.95 2.72
N ASN A 59 -15.22 -17.27 1.56
CA ASN A 59 -16.41 -16.54 1.15
C ASN A 59 -17.62 -17.46 0.94
N SER A 60 -17.41 -18.65 0.35
CA SER A 60 -18.49 -19.62 0.09
C SER A 60 -19.05 -20.26 1.37
N GLU A 61 -18.23 -20.38 2.39
CA GLU A 61 -18.61 -20.95 3.70
C GLU A 61 -19.25 -19.93 4.63
N LEU A 62 -19.10 -18.61 4.30
CA LEU A 62 -19.56 -17.53 5.14
C LEU A 62 -21.09 -17.51 5.25
N ARG A 63 -21.63 -17.78 6.43
CA ARG A 63 -23.06 -17.64 6.69
C ARG A 63 -23.41 -16.17 6.89
N LEU A 64 -24.17 -15.63 5.94
CA LEU A 64 -24.61 -14.22 5.97
C LEU A 64 -25.81 -14.07 6.89
N ALA A 65 -25.57 -13.82 8.19
CA ALA A 65 -26.65 -13.51 9.13
C ALA A 65 -27.33 -12.18 8.74
N PRO A 66 -28.67 -12.12 8.63
CA PRO A 66 -29.40 -10.88 8.36
C PRO A 66 -29.31 -9.92 9.56
N GLY A 67 -29.37 -8.62 9.29
CA GLY A 67 -29.37 -7.58 10.34
C GLY A 67 -28.02 -7.26 10.98
N VAL A 68 -26.94 -7.91 10.53
CA VAL A 68 -25.58 -7.66 11.02
C VAL A 68 -24.92 -6.55 10.20
N ASP A 69 -24.38 -5.55 10.88
CA ASP A 69 -23.62 -4.47 10.27
C ASP A 69 -22.19 -4.95 9.90
N ARG A 70 -22.13 -5.81 8.88
CA ARG A 70 -20.85 -6.35 8.38
C ARG A 70 -20.02 -5.26 7.74
N VAL A 71 -18.70 -5.32 8.02
CA VAL A 71 -17.70 -4.45 7.41
C VAL A 71 -16.65 -5.31 6.71
N VAL A 72 -16.28 -4.93 5.49
CA VAL A 72 -15.18 -5.56 4.76
C VAL A 72 -14.00 -4.59 4.75
N PHE A 73 -12.83 -5.06 5.14
CA PHE A 73 -11.55 -4.36 4.96
C PHE A 73 -10.89 -4.94 3.72
N LEU A 74 -10.95 -4.21 2.62
CA LEU A 74 -10.30 -4.54 1.36
C LEU A 74 -8.94 -3.84 1.32
N GLY A 75 -7.85 -4.60 1.14
CA GLY A 75 -6.53 -3.99 1.15
C GLY A 75 -5.39 -4.92 0.74
N ASP A 76 -4.19 -4.44 0.98
CA ASP A 76 -2.92 -5.10 0.72
C ASP A 76 -2.35 -5.81 1.96
N GLU A 77 -1.01 -5.93 2.06
CA GLU A 77 -0.31 -6.55 3.20
C GLU A 77 -0.58 -5.85 4.53
N ILE A 78 -0.85 -4.55 4.52
CA ILE A 78 -1.13 -3.80 5.75
C ILE A 78 -2.48 -4.27 6.33
N THR A 79 -3.44 -4.54 5.48
CA THR A 79 -4.72 -5.13 5.88
C THR A 79 -4.56 -6.62 6.20
N GLU A 80 -3.89 -7.41 5.34
CA GLU A 80 -3.74 -8.86 5.52
C GLU A 80 -3.05 -9.22 6.82
N LYS A 81 -1.99 -8.48 7.20
CA LYS A 81 -1.18 -8.76 8.40
C LYS A 81 -1.82 -8.28 9.70
N TRP A 82 -2.90 -7.54 9.63
CA TRP A 82 -3.64 -7.14 10.83
C TRP A 82 -4.27 -8.35 11.51
N GLY A 83 -3.84 -8.66 12.72
CA GLY A 83 -4.24 -9.85 13.46
C GLY A 83 -3.25 -11.02 13.38
N ALA A 84 -2.16 -10.89 12.62
CA ALA A 84 -1.10 -11.91 12.56
C ALA A 84 -0.18 -11.91 13.80
N GLY A 85 -0.13 -10.80 14.55
CA GLY A 85 0.61 -10.64 15.79
C GLY A 85 -0.27 -10.84 17.03
N LYS A 86 0.01 -10.09 18.08
CA LYS A 86 -0.77 -10.08 19.32
C LYS A 86 -1.99 -9.16 19.25
N SER A 87 -1.95 -8.12 18.40
CA SER A 87 -3.06 -7.21 18.17
C SER A 87 -4.11 -7.88 17.28
N ALA A 88 -5.18 -8.38 17.89
CA ALA A 88 -6.24 -9.08 17.16
C ALA A 88 -6.99 -8.14 16.21
N PHE A 89 -7.44 -8.70 15.07
CA PHE A 89 -8.27 -7.98 14.11
C PHE A 89 -9.71 -7.87 14.62
N PHE A 90 -10.05 -6.76 15.27
CA PHE A 90 -11.40 -6.40 15.75
C PHE A 90 -12.20 -7.56 16.40
N PRO A 91 -11.75 -8.10 17.55
CA PRO A 91 -12.39 -9.25 18.18
C PRO A 91 -13.86 -8.97 18.53
N GLY A 92 -14.74 -9.92 18.19
CA GLY A 92 -16.19 -9.82 18.44
C GLY A 92 -16.96 -8.89 17.50
N LYS A 93 -16.29 -8.28 16.51
CA LYS A 93 -16.94 -7.47 15.48
C LYS A 93 -17.22 -8.29 14.22
N PRO A 94 -18.29 -8.01 13.49
CA PRO A 94 -18.61 -8.68 12.23
C PRO A 94 -17.78 -8.10 11.08
N TYR A 95 -16.47 -7.99 11.28
CA TYR A 95 -15.54 -7.40 10.33
C TYR A 95 -14.73 -8.49 9.62
N LEU A 96 -14.62 -8.38 8.31
CA LEU A 96 -13.94 -9.34 7.46
C LEU A 96 -12.65 -8.72 6.91
N ASN A 97 -11.53 -9.40 7.15
CA ASN A 97 -10.25 -9.06 6.55
C ASN A 97 -10.18 -9.66 5.15
N ARG A 98 -10.03 -8.82 4.13
CA ARG A 98 -9.84 -9.18 2.72
C ARG A 98 -8.58 -8.48 2.19
N GLY A 99 -7.52 -8.50 2.99
CA GLY A 99 -6.19 -8.06 2.59
C GLY A 99 -5.44 -9.14 1.81
N ILE A 100 -4.68 -8.76 0.79
CA ILE A 100 -3.78 -9.67 0.06
C ILE A 100 -2.45 -8.97 -0.15
N THR A 101 -1.38 -9.58 0.34
CA THR A 101 0.00 -9.07 0.23
C THR A 101 0.35 -8.67 -1.21
N ARG A 102 0.96 -7.49 -1.36
CA ARG A 102 1.46 -6.91 -2.61
C ARG A 102 0.40 -6.50 -3.64
N GLN A 103 -0.88 -6.54 -3.30
CA GLN A 103 -1.93 -6.11 -4.22
C GLN A 103 -1.94 -4.60 -4.44
N THR A 104 -2.24 -4.24 -5.68
CA THR A 104 -2.53 -2.89 -6.15
C THR A 104 -4.03 -2.63 -6.18
N ALA A 105 -4.43 -1.36 -6.32
CA ALA A 105 -5.83 -0.98 -6.47
C ALA A 105 -6.51 -1.67 -7.67
N ALA A 106 -5.78 -1.89 -8.77
CA ALA A 106 -6.28 -2.61 -9.95
C ALA A 106 -6.69 -4.06 -9.62
N GLN A 107 -5.84 -4.78 -8.87
CA GLN A 107 -6.14 -6.16 -8.45
C GLN A 107 -7.30 -6.22 -7.46
N MET A 108 -7.38 -5.25 -6.54
CA MET A 108 -8.51 -5.12 -5.61
C MET A 108 -9.83 -4.89 -6.35
N LEU A 109 -9.83 -4.07 -7.41
CA LEU A 109 -10.99 -3.85 -8.27
C LEU A 109 -11.47 -5.16 -8.94
N VAL A 110 -10.56 -5.99 -9.44
CA VAL A 110 -10.91 -7.27 -10.08
C VAL A 110 -11.67 -8.19 -9.14
N ARG A 111 -11.27 -8.26 -7.87
CA ARG A 111 -11.92 -9.12 -6.86
C ARG A 111 -13.02 -8.43 -6.05
N PHE A 112 -13.35 -7.18 -6.37
CA PHE A 112 -14.29 -6.37 -5.59
C PHE A 112 -15.68 -7.00 -5.49
N ARG A 113 -16.15 -7.66 -6.56
CA ARG A 113 -17.45 -8.33 -6.55
C ARG A 113 -17.48 -9.46 -5.52
N GLN A 114 -16.57 -10.43 -5.62
CA GLN A 114 -16.61 -11.63 -4.77
C GLN A 114 -16.20 -11.34 -3.31
N ASP A 115 -15.24 -10.44 -3.09
CA ASP A 115 -14.66 -10.19 -1.77
C ASP A 115 -15.33 -9.02 -1.03
N VAL A 116 -16.21 -8.27 -1.70
CA VAL A 116 -16.97 -7.16 -1.10
C VAL A 116 -18.47 -7.31 -1.37
N ILE A 117 -18.90 -7.19 -2.63
CA ILE A 117 -20.34 -7.07 -2.96
C ILE A 117 -21.13 -8.31 -2.52
N GLU A 118 -20.65 -9.52 -2.84
CA GLU A 118 -21.34 -10.79 -2.53
C GLU A 118 -21.37 -11.07 -1.02
N LEU A 119 -20.49 -10.45 -0.24
CA LEU A 119 -20.49 -10.53 1.21
C LEU A 119 -21.53 -9.60 1.87
N LYS A 120 -22.21 -8.75 1.07
CA LYS A 120 -23.27 -7.83 1.48
C LYS A 120 -22.91 -7.01 2.73
N PRO A 121 -21.76 -6.32 2.77
CA PRO A 121 -21.40 -5.49 3.89
C PRO A 121 -22.24 -4.21 3.91
N LYS A 122 -22.30 -3.56 5.06
CA LYS A 122 -22.82 -2.19 5.17
C LYS A 122 -21.76 -1.14 4.84
N VAL A 123 -20.50 -1.46 5.14
CA VAL A 123 -19.34 -0.58 4.93
C VAL A 123 -18.21 -1.38 4.31
N VAL A 124 -17.51 -0.78 3.35
CA VAL A 124 -16.21 -1.23 2.89
C VAL A 124 -15.14 -0.20 3.28
N VAL A 125 -14.08 -0.67 3.94
CA VAL A 125 -12.85 0.10 4.18
C VAL A 125 -11.86 -0.28 3.10
N ILE A 126 -11.48 0.67 2.24
CA ILE A 126 -10.54 0.46 1.14
C ILE A 126 -9.20 1.07 1.53
N GLN A 127 -8.17 0.23 1.62
CA GLN A 127 -6.78 0.65 1.85
C GLN A 127 -5.90 0.14 0.72
N ALA A 128 -5.51 1.03 -0.20
CA ALA A 128 -4.70 0.72 -1.36
C ALA A 128 -3.76 1.89 -1.70
N GLY A 129 -2.83 1.66 -2.63
CA GLY A 129 -1.97 2.70 -3.18
C GLY A 129 -0.48 2.53 -2.84
N THR A 130 -0.11 1.86 -1.75
CA THR A 130 1.30 1.68 -1.39
C THR A 130 2.07 0.83 -2.43
N ASN A 131 1.42 -0.20 -2.98
CA ASN A 131 2.00 -1.08 -4.00
C ASN A 131 1.91 -0.48 -5.40
N ASP A 132 0.89 0.33 -5.66
CA ASP A 132 0.75 1.12 -6.88
C ASP A 132 1.89 2.13 -7.00
N LEU A 133 2.15 2.92 -5.95
CA LEU A 133 3.26 3.88 -5.88
C LEU A 133 4.63 3.21 -6.06
N ALA A 134 4.78 1.98 -5.56
CA ALA A 134 5.99 1.19 -5.72
C ALA A 134 6.08 0.45 -7.07
N SER A 135 5.07 0.56 -7.93
CA SER A 135 4.97 -0.15 -9.22
C SER A 135 5.23 -1.66 -9.09
N VAL A 136 4.65 -2.28 -8.06
CA VAL A 136 4.90 -3.70 -7.72
C VAL A 136 4.43 -4.65 -8.83
N MET A 137 3.31 -4.32 -9.48
CA MET A 137 2.69 -5.10 -10.56
C MET A 137 2.69 -4.36 -11.91
N GLY A 138 3.73 -3.58 -12.15
CA GLY A 138 3.87 -2.78 -13.35
C GLY A 138 3.65 -1.28 -13.12
N PRO A 139 3.84 -0.47 -14.17
CA PRO A 139 3.70 0.98 -14.08
C PRO A 139 2.30 1.37 -13.61
N SER A 140 2.23 2.29 -12.65
CA SER A 140 1.00 2.90 -12.17
C SER A 140 1.16 4.41 -12.13
N THR A 141 0.14 5.13 -12.58
CA THR A 141 0.08 6.59 -12.52
C THR A 141 -0.93 7.05 -11.47
N GLU A 142 -0.83 8.29 -11.02
CA GLU A 142 -1.82 8.86 -10.11
C GLU A 142 -3.23 8.84 -10.72
N GLY A 143 -3.33 9.06 -12.06
CA GLY A 143 -4.60 8.97 -12.79
C GLY A 143 -5.19 7.57 -12.76
N THR A 144 -4.41 6.53 -13.11
CA THR A 144 -4.91 5.15 -13.09
C THR A 144 -5.27 4.66 -11.69
N MET A 145 -4.52 5.07 -10.66
CA MET A 145 -4.91 4.79 -9.27
C MET A 145 -6.27 5.43 -8.93
N ALA A 146 -6.44 6.70 -9.30
CA ALA A 146 -7.70 7.42 -9.07
C ALA A 146 -8.88 6.72 -9.75
N GLU A 147 -8.74 6.27 -11.00
CA GLU A 147 -9.76 5.53 -11.75
C GLU A 147 -10.17 4.22 -11.06
N HIS A 148 -9.21 3.49 -10.49
CA HIS A 148 -9.52 2.26 -9.74
C HIS A 148 -10.31 2.56 -8.46
N PHE A 149 -9.91 3.59 -7.69
CA PHE A 149 -10.67 4.01 -6.51
C PHE A 149 -12.08 4.49 -6.87
N MET A 150 -12.23 5.26 -7.94
CA MET A 150 -13.54 5.71 -8.43
C MET A 150 -14.41 4.51 -8.80
N SER A 151 -13.87 3.56 -9.57
CA SER A 151 -14.61 2.35 -9.98
C SER A 151 -15.07 1.51 -8.78
N MET A 152 -14.20 1.31 -7.77
CA MET A 152 -14.58 0.59 -6.55
C MET A 152 -15.67 1.33 -5.76
N ALA A 153 -15.59 2.66 -5.69
CA ALA A 153 -16.58 3.48 -5.01
C ALA A 153 -17.95 3.45 -5.73
N ASP A 154 -17.95 3.50 -7.07
CA ASP A 154 -19.17 3.41 -7.88
C ASP A 154 -19.83 2.03 -7.71
N LEU A 155 -19.05 0.95 -7.72
CA LEU A 155 -19.52 -0.39 -7.45
C LEU A 155 -20.11 -0.52 -6.04
N ALA A 156 -19.46 0.04 -5.02
CA ALA A 156 -19.97 0.06 -3.66
C ALA A 156 -21.31 0.79 -3.58
N LYS A 157 -21.37 2.01 -4.13
CA LYS A 157 -22.58 2.84 -4.15
C LYS A 157 -23.75 2.17 -4.85
N ALA A 158 -23.49 1.56 -6.02
CA ALA A 158 -24.52 0.83 -6.78
C ALA A 158 -25.11 -0.37 -6.01
N ASN A 159 -24.41 -0.86 -4.99
CA ASN A 159 -24.84 -1.97 -4.13
C ASN A 159 -25.24 -1.51 -2.71
N GLY A 160 -25.42 -0.22 -2.47
CA GLY A 160 -25.83 0.33 -1.17
C GLY A 160 -24.79 0.19 -0.06
N ILE A 161 -23.50 0.08 -0.43
CA ILE A 161 -22.38 -0.09 0.50
C ILE A 161 -21.73 1.28 0.75
N GLN A 162 -21.61 1.67 2.02
CA GLN A 162 -20.89 2.88 2.41
C GLN A 162 -19.38 2.72 2.26
N VAL A 163 -18.70 3.77 1.80
CA VAL A 163 -17.26 3.74 1.50
C VAL A 163 -16.47 4.51 2.54
N VAL A 164 -15.48 3.84 3.12
CA VAL A 164 -14.41 4.45 3.91
C VAL A 164 -13.12 4.32 3.12
N LEU A 165 -12.49 5.45 2.78
CA LEU A 165 -11.19 5.49 2.11
C LEU A 165 -10.10 5.72 3.14
N ALA A 166 -9.28 4.71 3.38
CA ALA A 166 -8.14 4.83 4.27
C ALA A 166 -6.95 5.49 3.55
N SER A 167 -6.23 6.34 4.26
CA SER A 167 -4.99 6.92 3.76
C SER A 167 -3.94 5.83 3.52
N VAL A 168 -3.11 6.00 2.51
CA VAL A 168 -1.84 5.28 2.40
C VAL A 168 -0.98 5.64 3.61
N THR A 169 -0.48 4.62 4.31
CA THR A 169 0.38 4.81 5.49
C THR A 169 1.73 5.40 5.11
N PRO A 170 2.41 6.11 6.02
CA PRO A 170 3.79 6.52 5.78
C PRO A 170 4.70 5.29 5.66
N VAL A 171 5.91 5.49 5.13
CA VAL A 171 6.99 4.48 5.13
C VAL A 171 8.24 5.08 5.75
N CYS A 172 9.18 4.25 6.22
CA CYS A 172 10.49 4.72 6.67
C CYS A 172 11.63 3.85 6.12
N ASP A 173 12.80 4.47 5.98
CA ASP A 173 14.04 3.78 5.61
C ASP A 173 14.77 3.20 6.84
N CYS A 174 14.03 2.96 7.94
CA CYS A 174 14.58 2.56 9.23
C CYS A 174 15.12 1.12 9.27
N PHE A 175 14.77 0.27 8.34
CA PHE A 175 15.21 -1.14 8.25
C PHE A 175 15.79 -1.45 6.87
N ARG A 176 15.17 -0.94 5.83
CA ARG A 176 15.59 -1.04 4.43
C ARG A 176 15.04 0.16 3.67
N GLN A 177 15.61 0.42 2.50
CA GLN A 177 15.19 1.55 1.68
C GLN A 177 13.78 1.35 1.11
N MET A 178 12.83 2.17 1.58
CA MET A 178 11.43 2.16 1.16
C MET A 178 11.06 3.40 0.35
N THR A 179 11.63 4.55 0.71
CA THR A 179 11.24 5.86 0.17
C THR A 179 11.57 6.05 -1.30
N THR A 180 12.55 5.33 -1.84
CA THR A 180 12.89 5.36 -3.27
C THR A 180 11.70 4.90 -4.14
N ARG A 181 11.02 3.84 -3.74
CA ARG A 181 9.86 3.30 -4.47
C ARG A 181 8.53 3.88 -3.99
N ARG A 182 8.49 4.45 -2.79
CA ARG A 182 7.31 5.07 -2.15
C ARG A 182 7.66 6.48 -1.66
N PRO A 183 7.91 7.43 -2.59
CA PRO A 183 8.31 8.78 -2.20
C PRO A 183 7.27 9.43 -1.28
N PRO A 184 7.67 9.97 -0.10
CA PRO A 184 6.72 10.56 0.85
C PRO A 184 5.84 11.65 0.24
N GLY A 185 6.37 12.43 -0.71
CA GLY A 185 5.58 13.44 -1.43
C GLY A 185 4.43 12.86 -2.24
N LYS A 186 4.63 11.70 -2.89
CA LYS A 186 3.57 11.00 -3.64
C LYS A 186 2.53 10.38 -2.71
N ILE A 187 2.96 9.82 -1.57
CA ILE A 187 2.03 9.31 -0.55
C ILE A 187 1.12 10.45 -0.05
N ILE A 188 1.70 11.59 0.30
CA ILE A 188 0.94 12.77 0.77
C ILE A 188 0.00 13.28 -0.33
N GLY A 189 0.47 13.37 -1.58
CA GLY A 189 -0.35 13.80 -2.72
C GLY A 189 -1.58 12.89 -2.93
N LEU A 190 -1.37 11.57 -2.91
CA LEU A 190 -2.45 10.59 -3.01
C LEU A 190 -3.42 10.70 -1.83
N ASN A 191 -2.93 10.91 -0.61
CA ASN A 191 -3.78 11.07 0.58
C ASN A 191 -4.64 12.36 0.52
N VAL A 192 -4.08 13.45 -0.01
CA VAL A 192 -4.86 14.68 -0.26
C VAL A 192 -5.98 14.41 -1.27
N TRP A 193 -5.67 13.69 -2.36
CA TRP A 193 -6.66 13.32 -3.36
C TRP A 193 -7.75 12.40 -2.76
N LEU A 194 -7.37 11.34 -2.01
CA LEU A 194 -8.30 10.41 -1.34
C LEU A 194 -9.25 11.14 -0.39
N LYS A 195 -8.74 12.09 0.39
CA LYS A 195 -9.55 12.91 1.30
C LYS A 195 -10.57 13.75 0.54
N GLY A 196 -10.14 14.42 -0.52
CA GLY A 196 -11.03 15.20 -1.38
C GLY A 196 -12.06 14.32 -2.11
N PHE A 197 -11.66 13.14 -2.56
CA PHE A 197 -12.53 12.19 -3.22
C PHE A 197 -13.58 11.61 -2.26
N ALA A 198 -13.19 11.20 -1.05
CA ALA A 198 -14.13 10.74 -0.02
C ALA A 198 -15.23 11.78 0.23
N ALA A 199 -14.86 13.05 0.38
CA ALA A 199 -15.83 14.13 0.56
C ALA A 199 -16.80 14.27 -0.63
N ARG A 200 -16.29 14.18 -1.88
CA ARG A 200 -17.12 14.30 -3.09
C ARG A 200 -18.17 13.20 -3.23
N ILE A 201 -17.82 11.96 -2.83
CA ILE A 201 -18.75 10.82 -2.94
C ILE A 201 -19.66 10.63 -1.72
N GLY A 202 -19.55 11.50 -0.70
CA GLY A 202 -20.26 11.36 0.57
C GLY A 202 -19.70 10.23 1.45
N GLY A 203 -18.53 9.69 1.13
CA GLY A 203 -17.82 8.68 1.92
C GLY A 203 -17.14 9.27 3.16
N VAL A 204 -16.33 8.45 3.82
CA VAL A 204 -15.52 8.83 4.99
C VAL A 204 -14.04 8.68 4.67
N TYR A 205 -13.23 9.66 5.04
CA TYR A 205 -11.78 9.56 4.97
C TYR A 205 -11.22 9.09 6.31
N LEU A 206 -10.42 8.03 6.28
CA LEU A 206 -9.80 7.42 7.45
C LEU A 206 -8.29 7.73 7.45
N ASP A 207 -7.85 8.58 8.37
CA ASP A 207 -6.47 9.07 8.42
C ASP A 207 -5.57 8.18 9.29
N TYR A 208 -5.06 7.10 8.73
CA TYR A 208 -4.00 6.29 9.34
C TYR A 208 -2.63 6.97 9.25
N TYR A 209 -2.42 7.78 8.18
CA TYR A 209 -1.12 8.41 7.95
C TYR A 209 -0.69 9.27 9.14
N SER A 210 -1.54 10.18 9.58
CA SER A 210 -1.23 11.11 10.68
C SER A 210 -0.96 10.40 12.01
N ALA A 211 -1.61 9.27 12.27
CA ALA A 211 -1.42 8.50 13.49
C ALA A 211 -0.05 7.78 13.55
N LEU A 212 0.45 7.35 12.38
CA LEU A 212 1.66 6.55 12.26
C LEU A 212 2.89 7.40 11.89
N ALA A 213 2.71 8.63 11.41
CA ALA A 213 3.79 9.48 10.94
C ALA A 213 4.52 10.22 12.06
N ASP A 214 5.85 10.37 11.87
CA ASP A 214 6.67 11.42 12.45
C ASP A 214 7.23 12.26 11.29
N GLY A 215 6.75 13.50 11.18
CA GLY A 215 6.99 14.32 10.00
C GLY A 215 6.45 13.64 8.74
N ARG A 216 7.35 13.16 7.87
CA ARG A 216 6.99 12.50 6.59
C ARG A 216 7.29 11.00 6.56
N ALA A 217 7.83 10.47 7.66
CA ALA A 217 8.24 9.06 7.79
C ALA A 217 7.35 8.32 8.78
N MET A 218 7.26 7.00 8.64
CA MET A 218 6.64 6.15 9.65
C MET A 218 7.51 6.12 10.91
N LYS A 219 6.89 6.21 12.07
CA LYS A 219 7.57 6.02 13.36
C LYS A 219 8.16 4.62 13.43
N ARG A 220 9.48 4.54 13.70
CA ARG A 220 10.21 3.27 13.72
C ARG A 220 9.60 2.25 14.68
N GLU A 221 9.15 2.70 15.85
CA GLU A 221 8.54 1.87 16.89
C GLU A 221 7.14 1.35 16.55
N LEU A 222 6.54 1.83 15.46
CA LEU A 222 5.20 1.41 15.00
C LEU A 222 5.21 0.46 13.81
N THR A 223 6.38 0.02 13.35
CA THR A 223 6.50 -0.84 12.16
C THR A 223 7.48 -1.99 12.37
N VAL A 224 7.27 -3.09 11.65
CA VAL A 224 8.17 -4.25 11.68
C VAL A 224 9.31 -4.13 10.66
N ASP A 225 9.09 -3.43 9.54
CA ASP A 225 10.03 -3.42 8.42
C ASP A 225 10.14 -2.07 7.67
N GLY A 226 9.48 -1.04 8.18
CA GLY A 226 9.39 0.28 7.56
C GLY A 226 8.17 0.48 6.65
N LEU A 227 7.32 -0.55 6.49
CA LEU A 227 6.08 -0.53 5.71
C LEU A 227 4.89 -1.06 6.51
N ILE A 228 5.03 -2.28 7.08
CA ILE A 228 3.95 -2.99 7.77
C ILE A 228 3.91 -2.52 9.24
N PRO A 229 2.77 -2.06 9.74
CA PRO A 229 2.61 -1.75 11.15
C PRO A 229 2.87 -2.98 12.04
N ASN A 230 3.48 -2.77 13.18
CA ASN A 230 3.52 -3.78 14.24
C ASN A 230 2.28 -3.70 15.14
N ASP A 231 2.22 -4.51 16.20
CA ASP A 231 1.06 -4.51 17.11
C ASP A 231 0.72 -3.11 17.63
N ALA A 232 1.72 -2.32 18.06
CA ALA A 232 1.50 -0.96 18.54
C ALA A 232 0.99 -0.02 17.42
N GLY A 233 1.42 -0.24 16.17
CA GLY A 233 0.90 0.46 14.99
C GLY A 233 -0.57 0.14 14.76
N TYR A 234 -0.95 -1.12 14.76
CA TYR A 234 -2.35 -1.55 14.60
C TYR A 234 -3.24 -1.09 15.78
N GLU A 235 -2.74 -1.08 17.01
CA GLU A 235 -3.45 -0.53 18.18
C GLU A 235 -3.78 0.96 18.01
N LYS A 236 -2.93 1.72 17.32
CA LYS A 236 -3.24 3.13 16.98
C LYS A 236 -4.24 3.24 15.83
N MET A 237 -4.23 2.31 14.89
CA MET A 237 -5.13 2.31 13.72
C MET A 237 -6.56 1.89 14.10
N ALA A 238 -6.73 0.94 15.00
CA ALA A 238 -8.02 0.33 15.33
C ALA A 238 -9.09 1.34 15.77
N PRO A 239 -8.87 2.25 16.74
CA PRO A 239 -9.89 3.20 17.16
C PRO A 239 -10.27 4.20 16.06
N LEU A 240 -9.34 4.52 15.15
CA LEU A 240 -9.61 5.39 14.01
C LEU A 240 -10.52 4.70 13.00
N ALA A 241 -10.28 3.42 12.73
CA ALA A 241 -11.15 2.60 11.87
C ALA A 241 -12.55 2.49 12.45
N GLU A 242 -12.69 2.17 13.75
CA GLU A 242 -13.99 2.08 14.41
C GLU A 242 -14.76 3.40 14.33
N LYS A 243 -14.09 4.54 14.57
CA LYS A 243 -14.69 5.86 14.43
C LYS A 243 -15.20 6.13 13.02
N ALA A 244 -14.38 5.85 12.01
CA ALA A 244 -14.73 6.06 10.60
C ALA A 244 -15.88 5.13 10.15
N ILE A 245 -15.90 3.89 10.61
CA ILE A 245 -16.97 2.93 10.35
C ILE A 245 -18.28 3.39 11.01
N ALA A 246 -18.24 3.84 12.27
CA ALA A 246 -19.41 4.36 12.96
C ALA A 246 -19.99 5.60 12.24
N GLU A 247 -19.12 6.51 11.76
CA GLU A 247 -19.54 7.65 10.94
C GLU A 247 -20.19 7.20 9.63
N ALA A 248 -19.60 6.23 8.92
CA ALA A 248 -20.15 5.69 7.68
C ALA A 248 -21.52 5.02 7.90
N LEU A 249 -21.67 4.27 8.99
CA LEU A 249 -22.95 3.65 9.38
C LEU A 249 -24.03 4.67 9.70
N GLY A 250 -23.68 5.84 10.24
CA GLY A 250 -24.60 6.93 10.54
C GLY A 250 -25.08 7.74 9.33
N LYS A 251 -24.47 7.59 8.16
CA LYS A 251 -24.80 8.29 6.90
C LYS A 251 -25.92 7.63 6.08
N ARG A 252 -26.72 6.73 6.65
CA ARG A 252 -27.82 6.02 5.99
C ARG A 252 -29.04 6.90 5.81
#